data_fe59a817878d718a442609b7f68579b3
#
_entry.id   fe59a817878d718a442609b7f68579b3
#
_cell.length_a   1.000
_cell.length_b   1.000
_cell.length_c   1.000
_cell.angle_alpha   90.00
_cell.angle_beta   90.00
_cell.angle_gamma   90.00
#
_symmetry.space_group_name_H-M   'P 1'
#
loop_
_entity.id
_entity.type
_entity.pdbx_description
1 polymer ?
#
loop_
_entity_poly.entity_id
_entity_poly.type
_entity_poly.pdbx_seq_one_letter_code
_entity_poly.pdbx_strand_id
1 'polypeptide(L)'
;MLLPPDKPRGGPGRPPLLHRQVLNGILHVLRTGCQWKALKKEWFGASSSIHARYQEWVALGFFESLFRLLVQYYDQQCGIQWKWQAIDSKSVAAPLGGEKTGRNPTDRGKQGSKRHLLVDGRGAPLAIVVSGANAHDKTCALELLDGLIVPRPQRIYRVHHLCADKGYDFDDIRQGITERHYHVHIKQRGLQVEELPAKKRHPARRWVIERTLSWQNDFRSLRTRWAKKAKNWLALIQFASALVLWRMANEI
;
A
#
# COMPACT_ATOMS: atom_id res chain seq x y z
N MET A 1 -7.90 21.23 -1.90
CA MET A 1 -8.98 20.51 -2.63
C MET A 1 -8.32 19.37 -3.40
N LEU A 2 -8.78 18.11 -3.26
CA LEU A 2 -8.14 16.96 -3.88
C LEU A 2 -8.54 16.73 -5.35
N LEU A 3 -9.71 17.20 -5.75
CA LEU A 3 -10.22 17.16 -7.12
C LEU A 3 -10.73 18.53 -7.53
N PRO A 4 -10.68 18.90 -8.82
CA PRO A 4 -11.35 20.09 -9.31
C PRO A 4 -12.86 20.00 -9.01
N PRO A 5 -13.59 21.11 -8.89
CA PRO A 5 -15.02 21.09 -8.63
C PRO A 5 -15.77 20.32 -9.72
N ASP A 6 -16.90 19.73 -9.35
CA ASP A 6 -17.79 19.10 -10.34
C ASP A 6 -18.20 20.14 -11.40
N LYS A 7 -18.19 19.73 -12.67
CA LYS A 7 -18.65 20.61 -13.76
C LYS A 7 -20.12 21.00 -13.54
N PRO A 8 -20.48 22.27 -13.77
CA PRO A 8 -21.87 22.72 -13.61
C PRO A 8 -22.80 21.93 -14.52
N ARG A 9 -24.01 21.63 -14.02
CA ARG A 9 -25.08 21.03 -14.81
C ARG A 9 -25.71 22.11 -15.67
N GLY A 10 -26.01 21.81 -16.92
CA GLY A 10 -26.70 22.75 -17.82
C GLY A 10 -25.95 23.14 -19.10
N GLY A 11 -24.73 22.57 -19.32
CA GLY A 11 -24.03 22.69 -20.60
C GLY A 11 -24.59 21.74 -21.67
N PRO A 12 -24.22 21.94 -22.96
CA PRO A 12 -24.59 21.03 -24.03
C PRO A 12 -24.02 19.63 -23.80
N GLY A 13 -24.79 18.60 -24.12
CA GLY A 13 -24.41 17.20 -23.98
C GLY A 13 -24.88 16.53 -22.69
N ARG A 14 -24.44 15.28 -22.48
CA ARG A 14 -24.84 14.51 -21.31
C ARG A 14 -24.21 15.09 -20.04
N PRO A 15 -25.01 15.30 -18.96
CA PRO A 15 -24.46 15.77 -17.69
C PRO A 15 -23.33 14.87 -17.15
N PRO A 16 -22.24 15.44 -16.60
CA PRO A 16 -21.16 14.66 -16.02
C PRO A 16 -21.64 13.92 -14.77
N LEU A 17 -21.04 12.76 -14.51
CA LEU A 17 -21.24 12.04 -13.25
C LEU A 17 -20.63 12.83 -12.10
N LEU A 18 -21.35 12.94 -10.99
CA LEU A 18 -20.84 13.56 -9.77
C LEU A 18 -19.66 12.78 -9.21
N HIS A 19 -18.68 13.48 -8.62
CA HIS A 19 -17.50 12.86 -8.00
C HIS A 19 -17.88 11.78 -6.98
N ARG A 20 -18.88 12.03 -6.14
CA ARG A 20 -19.38 11.04 -5.16
C ARG A 20 -19.85 9.75 -5.83
N GLN A 21 -20.57 9.86 -6.94
CA GLN A 21 -21.07 8.69 -7.68
C GLN A 21 -19.92 7.91 -8.31
N VAL A 22 -18.92 8.60 -8.89
CA VAL A 22 -17.72 8.00 -9.43
C VAL A 22 -16.93 7.28 -8.33
N LEU A 23 -16.71 7.94 -7.18
CA LEU A 23 -15.99 7.35 -6.04
C LEU A 23 -16.68 6.09 -5.52
N ASN A 24 -18.02 6.10 -5.42
CA ASN A 24 -18.79 4.92 -5.02
C ASN A 24 -18.62 3.76 -5.99
N GLY A 25 -18.57 4.02 -7.30
CA GLY A 25 -18.30 3.00 -8.31
C GLY A 25 -16.89 2.44 -8.20
N ILE A 26 -15.88 3.28 -7.99
CA ILE A 26 -14.49 2.85 -7.77
C ILE A 26 -14.37 2.03 -6.48
N LEU A 27 -15.00 2.48 -5.40
CA LEU A 27 -15.05 1.76 -4.12
C LEU A 27 -15.72 0.39 -4.26
N HIS A 28 -16.80 0.31 -5.03
CA HIS A 28 -17.48 -0.95 -5.31
C HIS A 28 -16.54 -1.93 -6.02
N VAL A 29 -15.85 -1.49 -7.09
CA VAL A 29 -14.84 -2.32 -7.77
C VAL A 29 -13.73 -2.73 -6.82
N LEU A 30 -13.19 -1.80 -6.01
CA LEU A 30 -12.15 -2.09 -5.04
C LEU A 30 -12.57 -3.19 -4.06
N ARG A 31 -13.76 -3.07 -3.48
CA ARG A 31 -14.28 -4.02 -2.47
C ARG A 31 -14.63 -5.38 -3.05
N THR A 32 -15.34 -5.40 -4.17
CA THR A 32 -15.89 -6.64 -4.73
C THR A 32 -14.94 -7.36 -5.68
N GLY A 33 -13.96 -6.65 -6.28
CA GLY A 33 -13.09 -7.18 -7.31
C GLY A 33 -13.82 -7.46 -8.64
N CYS A 34 -15.02 -6.93 -8.83
CA CYS A 34 -15.76 -7.10 -10.07
C CYS A 34 -15.07 -6.39 -11.25
N GLN A 35 -15.36 -6.82 -12.46
CA GLN A 35 -14.92 -6.13 -13.66
C GLN A 35 -15.58 -4.75 -13.74
N TRP A 36 -14.88 -3.74 -14.27
CA TRP A 36 -15.45 -2.41 -14.49
C TRP A 36 -16.78 -2.45 -15.25
N LYS A 37 -16.88 -3.29 -16.28
CA LYS A 37 -18.09 -3.46 -17.09
C LYS A 37 -19.28 -4.05 -16.31
N ALA A 38 -19.05 -4.70 -15.17
CA ALA A 38 -20.09 -5.28 -14.31
C ALA A 38 -20.75 -4.27 -13.36
N LEU A 39 -20.27 -3.00 -13.36
CA LEU A 39 -20.92 -1.94 -12.59
C LEU A 39 -22.33 -1.69 -13.11
N LYS A 40 -23.32 -1.77 -12.21
CA LYS A 40 -24.72 -1.50 -12.54
C LYS A 40 -24.94 -0.03 -12.84
N LYS A 41 -25.40 0.27 -14.06
CA LYS A 41 -25.60 1.63 -14.56
C LYS A 41 -26.60 2.43 -13.70
N GLU A 42 -27.60 1.76 -13.17
CA GLU A 42 -28.65 2.34 -12.33
C GLU A 42 -28.08 2.90 -11.00
N TRP A 43 -27.03 2.29 -10.49
CA TRP A 43 -26.42 2.67 -9.19
C TRP A 43 -25.25 3.65 -9.35
N PHE A 44 -24.40 3.43 -10.35
CA PHE A 44 -23.13 4.11 -10.47
C PHE A 44 -23.02 4.98 -11.72
N GLY A 45 -23.93 4.85 -12.68
CA GLY A 45 -23.81 5.44 -14.00
C GLY A 45 -23.01 4.54 -14.96
N ALA A 46 -22.72 5.05 -16.17
CA ALA A 46 -22.04 4.26 -17.18
C ALA A 46 -20.64 3.82 -16.73
N SER A 47 -20.37 2.52 -16.76
CA SER A 47 -19.12 1.92 -16.32
C SER A 47 -17.89 2.46 -17.05
N SER A 48 -18.02 2.76 -18.35
CA SER A 48 -16.97 3.41 -19.15
C SER A 48 -16.63 4.81 -18.64
N SER A 49 -17.65 5.61 -18.24
CA SER A 49 -17.43 6.93 -17.67
C SER A 49 -16.74 6.87 -16.31
N ILE A 50 -17.12 5.91 -15.47
CA ILE A 50 -16.46 5.70 -14.16
C ILE A 50 -15.01 5.30 -14.36
N HIS A 51 -14.74 4.36 -15.27
CA HIS A 51 -13.37 3.92 -15.56
C HIS A 51 -12.52 5.04 -16.16
N ALA A 52 -13.07 5.87 -17.07
CA ALA A 52 -12.39 7.05 -17.62
C ALA A 52 -12.05 8.05 -16.50
N ARG A 53 -12.99 8.36 -15.60
CA ARG A 53 -12.74 9.23 -14.44
C ARG A 53 -11.73 8.64 -13.47
N TYR A 54 -11.74 7.33 -13.26
CA TYR A 54 -10.69 6.66 -12.48
C TYR A 54 -9.30 6.89 -13.09
N GLN A 55 -9.14 6.72 -14.42
CA GLN A 55 -7.88 6.98 -15.12
C GLN A 55 -7.44 8.46 -14.97
N GLU A 56 -8.37 9.39 -15.09
CA GLU A 56 -8.12 10.82 -14.89
C GLU A 56 -7.64 11.09 -13.45
N TRP A 57 -8.31 10.54 -12.45
CA TRP A 57 -7.93 10.72 -11.04
C TRP A 57 -6.59 10.08 -10.69
N VAL A 58 -6.25 8.97 -11.33
CA VAL A 58 -4.90 8.38 -11.23
C VAL A 58 -3.86 9.33 -11.82
N ALA A 59 -4.14 9.94 -12.97
CA ALA A 59 -3.21 10.89 -13.61
C ALA A 59 -3.03 12.17 -12.78
N LEU A 60 -4.08 12.63 -12.09
CA LEU A 60 -4.05 13.79 -11.19
C LEU A 60 -3.40 13.50 -9.82
N GLY A 61 -3.00 12.25 -9.52
CA GLY A 61 -2.44 11.89 -8.23
C GLY A 61 -3.45 11.91 -7.06
N PHE A 62 -4.76 11.84 -7.36
CA PHE A 62 -5.81 11.92 -6.34
C PHE A 62 -5.65 10.86 -5.24
N PHE A 63 -5.37 9.61 -5.60
CA PHE A 63 -5.30 8.51 -4.62
C PHE A 63 -4.09 8.62 -3.72
N GLU A 64 -2.97 9.13 -4.22
CA GLU A 64 -1.79 9.44 -3.40
C GLU A 64 -2.09 10.58 -2.42
N SER A 65 -2.72 11.66 -2.92
CA SER A 65 -3.11 12.79 -2.10
C SER A 65 -4.14 12.41 -1.03
N LEU A 66 -5.09 11.54 -1.36
CA LEU A 66 -6.05 10.99 -0.41
C LEU A 66 -5.35 10.13 0.65
N PHE A 67 -4.42 9.26 0.24
CA PHE A 67 -3.64 8.45 1.16
C PHE A 67 -2.83 9.33 2.13
N ARG A 68 -2.14 10.38 1.61
CA ARG A 68 -1.41 11.36 2.43
C ARG A 68 -2.33 12.06 3.44
N LEU A 69 -3.49 12.51 3.00
CA LEU A 69 -4.48 13.15 3.86
C LEU A 69 -4.93 12.22 4.99
N LEU A 70 -5.18 10.94 4.70
CA LEU A 70 -5.61 9.97 5.71
C LEU A 70 -4.48 9.56 6.66
N VAL A 71 -3.22 9.56 6.22
CA VAL A 71 -2.06 9.41 7.14
C VAL A 71 -1.98 10.60 8.09
N GLN A 72 -2.14 11.83 7.59
CA GLN A 72 -2.16 13.04 8.43
C GLN A 72 -3.34 13.04 9.40
N TYR A 73 -4.53 12.65 8.96
CA TYR A 73 -5.70 12.52 9.81
C TYR A 73 -5.49 11.47 10.91
N TYR A 74 -4.95 10.29 10.57
CA TYR A 74 -4.59 9.26 11.54
C TYR A 74 -3.56 9.77 12.55
N ASP A 75 -2.54 10.53 12.10
CA ASP A 75 -1.54 11.11 12.99
C ASP A 75 -2.17 12.09 13.98
N GLN A 76 -3.12 12.92 13.53
CA GLN A 76 -3.86 13.86 14.39
C GLN A 76 -4.75 13.16 15.42
N GLN A 77 -5.41 12.06 15.05
CA GLN A 77 -6.33 11.34 15.94
C GLN A 77 -5.62 10.41 16.93
N CYS A 78 -4.62 9.68 16.45
CA CYS A 78 -4.01 8.56 17.17
C CYS A 78 -2.52 8.75 17.44
N GLY A 79 -1.84 9.59 16.67
CA GLY A 79 -0.39 9.72 16.63
C GLY A 79 0.30 8.51 15.97
N ILE A 80 1.13 8.76 14.95
CA ILE A 80 1.91 7.70 14.30
C ILE A 80 2.91 7.10 15.28
N GLN A 81 2.94 5.77 15.38
CA GLN A 81 3.87 5.03 16.27
C GLN A 81 5.24 4.85 15.62
N TRP A 82 5.99 5.95 15.47
CA TRP A 82 7.29 6.00 14.82
C TRP A 82 8.38 5.13 15.46
N LYS A 83 8.24 4.78 16.75
CA LYS A 83 9.25 4.01 17.47
C LYS A 83 9.51 2.64 16.83
N TRP A 84 8.45 1.97 16.37
CA TRP A 84 8.53 0.68 15.71
C TRP A 84 7.86 0.77 14.36
N GLN A 85 8.55 0.27 13.35
CA GLN A 85 8.04 0.16 11.99
C GLN A 85 8.35 -1.23 11.46
N ALA A 86 7.57 -1.68 10.49
CA ALA A 86 7.79 -2.96 9.84
C ALA A 86 7.62 -2.84 8.33
N ILE A 87 8.47 -3.58 7.60
CA ILE A 87 8.36 -3.74 6.15
C ILE A 87 8.11 -5.20 5.80
N ASP A 88 7.26 -5.41 4.81
CA ASP A 88 7.02 -6.73 4.21
C ASP A 88 6.42 -6.56 2.82
N SER A 89 6.36 -7.66 2.06
CA SER A 89 5.77 -7.69 0.74
C SER A 89 4.72 -8.79 0.60
N LYS A 90 3.80 -8.60 -0.33
CA LYS A 90 2.86 -9.65 -0.72
C LYS A 90 2.81 -9.77 -2.23
N SER A 91 3.11 -10.99 -2.72
CA SER A 91 2.91 -11.35 -4.11
C SER A 91 1.44 -11.62 -4.41
N VAL A 92 0.99 -11.20 -5.58
CA VAL A 92 -0.34 -11.49 -6.12
C VAL A 92 -0.24 -11.87 -7.60
N ALA A 93 -1.14 -12.73 -8.07
CA ALA A 93 -1.21 -13.07 -9.48
C ALA A 93 -1.57 -11.85 -10.33
N ALA A 94 -0.97 -11.75 -11.52
CA ALA A 94 -1.25 -10.73 -12.54
C ALA A 94 -1.51 -11.40 -13.89
N PRO A 95 -2.68 -12.06 -14.09
CA PRO A 95 -2.93 -12.91 -15.27
C PRO A 95 -2.83 -12.20 -16.60
N LEU A 96 -3.10 -10.88 -16.62
CA LEU A 96 -2.99 -10.07 -17.84
C LEU A 96 -1.59 -9.49 -18.09
N GLY A 97 -0.62 -9.79 -17.21
CA GLY A 97 0.71 -9.17 -17.27
C GLY A 97 0.69 -7.65 -17.14
N GLY A 98 1.65 -6.98 -17.73
CA GLY A 98 1.76 -5.52 -17.78
C GLY A 98 3.01 -4.98 -17.08
N GLU A 99 3.00 -3.67 -16.80
CA GLU A 99 4.13 -2.99 -16.13
C GLU A 99 4.36 -3.55 -14.71
N LYS A 100 5.63 -3.65 -14.29
CA LYS A 100 6.00 -4.18 -12.97
C LYS A 100 5.34 -5.54 -12.67
N THR A 101 5.36 -6.45 -13.66
CA THR A 101 5.00 -7.85 -13.49
C THR A 101 6.22 -8.74 -13.81
N GLY A 102 6.23 -9.94 -13.28
CA GLY A 102 7.28 -10.92 -13.55
C GLY A 102 6.88 -12.32 -13.09
N ARG A 103 7.64 -13.34 -13.51
CA ARG A 103 7.38 -14.73 -13.13
C ARG A 103 7.58 -14.94 -11.63
N ASN A 104 6.52 -15.35 -10.94
CA ASN A 104 6.56 -15.60 -9.51
C ASN A 104 7.22 -16.97 -9.22
N PRO A 105 8.40 -17.01 -8.59
CA PRO A 105 9.09 -18.27 -8.31
C PRO A 105 8.34 -19.17 -7.32
N THR A 106 7.49 -18.58 -6.48
CA THR A 106 6.71 -19.31 -5.47
C THR A 106 5.32 -19.74 -5.95
N ASP A 107 4.90 -19.33 -7.15
CA ASP A 107 3.62 -19.71 -7.76
C ASP A 107 3.83 -20.28 -9.19
N ARG A 108 4.64 -21.31 -9.28
CA ARG A 108 4.88 -22.07 -10.53
C ARG A 108 5.21 -21.20 -11.75
N GLY A 109 5.93 -20.09 -11.55
CA GLY A 109 6.33 -19.18 -12.61
C GLY A 109 5.19 -18.36 -13.24
N LYS A 110 4.00 -18.34 -12.65
CA LYS A 110 2.91 -17.48 -13.15
C LYS A 110 3.26 -16.01 -13.03
N GLN A 111 2.72 -15.21 -13.94
CA GLN A 111 2.87 -13.76 -13.91
C GLN A 111 2.25 -13.17 -12.64
N GLY A 112 3.02 -12.36 -11.95
CA GLY A 112 2.61 -11.74 -10.70
C GLY A 112 3.26 -10.39 -10.46
N SER A 113 2.76 -9.69 -9.46
CA SER A 113 3.34 -8.45 -8.91
C SER A 113 3.45 -8.56 -7.42
N LYS A 114 4.34 -7.76 -6.84
CA LYS A 114 4.44 -7.57 -5.38
C LYS A 114 4.00 -6.17 -5.00
N ARG A 115 3.29 -6.07 -3.90
CA ARG A 115 3.11 -4.83 -3.17
C ARG A 115 3.96 -4.89 -1.91
N HIS A 116 4.82 -3.90 -1.75
CA HIS A 116 5.65 -3.70 -0.57
C HIS A 116 5.01 -2.63 0.27
N LEU A 117 4.96 -2.85 1.57
CA LEU A 117 4.39 -1.94 2.54
C LEU A 117 5.39 -1.62 3.63
N LEU A 118 5.34 -0.38 4.10
CA LEU A 118 5.90 0.04 5.36
C LEU A 118 4.74 0.48 6.26
N VAL A 119 4.74 -0.01 7.48
CA VAL A 119 3.71 0.33 8.48
C VAL A 119 4.35 0.82 9.78
N ASP A 120 3.59 1.60 10.55
CA ASP A 120 3.96 2.00 11.91
C ASP A 120 3.79 0.86 12.92
N GLY A 121 4.07 1.12 14.19
CA GLY A 121 3.98 0.13 15.27
C GLY A 121 2.57 -0.40 15.56
N ARG A 122 1.53 0.20 15.01
CA ARG A 122 0.13 -0.25 15.09
C ARG A 122 -0.38 -0.86 13.78
N GLY A 123 0.42 -0.84 12.70
CA GLY A 123 0.03 -1.36 11.38
C GLY A 123 -0.56 -0.31 10.45
N ALA A 124 -0.50 0.97 10.78
CA ALA A 124 -0.91 2.03 9.87
C ALA A 124 0.02 2.09 8.65
N PRO A 125 -0.49 1.97 7.40
CA PRO A 125 0.33 2.07 6.20
C PRO A 125 0.96 3.46 6.08
N LEU A 126 2.28 3.53 5.84
CA LEU A 126 3.03 4.78 5.70
C LEU A 126 3.71 4.94 4.34
N ALA A 127 4.06 3.83 3.68
CA ALA A 127 4.65 3.83 2.35
C ALA A 127 4.23 2.59 1.57
N ILE A 128 4.21 2.71 0.24
CA ILE A 128 3.80 1.65 -0.69
C ILE A 128 4.69 1.69 -1.92
N VAL A 129 5.29 0.55 -2.28
CA VAL A 129 6.04 0.35 -3.53
C VAL A 129 5.49 -0.89 -4.25
N VAL A 130 5.53 -0.89 -5.58
CA VAL A 130 5.09 -2.00 -6.43
C VAL A 130 6.24 -2.49 -7.28
N SER A 131 6.43 -3.81 -7.33
CA SER A 131 7.42 -4.47 -8.19
C SER A 131 6.86 -5.68 -8.92
N GLY A 132 7.64 -6.26 -9.83
CA GLY A 132 7.35 -7.59 -10.39
C GLY A 132 7.54 -8.69 -9.34
N ALA A 133 6.80 -9.79 -9.45
CA ALA A 133 6.92 -10.91 -8.51
C ALA A 133 8.29 -11.61 -8.56
N ASN A 134 9.03 -11.45 -9.66
CA ASN A 134 10.41 -11.93 -9.82
C ASN A 134 11.46 -11.05 -9.12
N ALA A 135 11.11 -9.80 -8.77
CA ALA A 135 12.03 -8.92 -8.06
C ALA A 135 12.27 -9.43 -6.63
N HIS A 136 13.53 -9.42 -6.20
CA HIS A 136 13.82 -9.75 -4.81
C HIS A 136 13.35 -8.64 -3.87
N ASP A 137 12.78 -8.98 -2.71
CA ASP A 137 12.18 -8.00 -1.79
C ASP A 137 13.16 -6.92 -1.33
N LYS A 138 14.45 -7.26 -1.21
CA LYS A 138 15.51 -6.31 -0.87
C LYS A 138 15.59 -5.12 -1.81
N THR A 139 15.29 -5.29 -3.11
CA THR A 139 15.45 -4.22 -4.11
C THR A 139 14.52 -3.03 -3.87
N CYS A 140 13.41 -3.24 -3.17
CA CYS A 140 12.44 -2.19 -2.85
C CYS A 140 12.55 -1.70 -1.40
N ALA A 141 13.44 -2.27 -0.57
CA ALA A 141 13.50 -1.95 0.86
C ALA A 141 13.85 -0.47 1.12
N LEU A 142 14.91 0.03 0.48
CA LEU A 142 15.36 1.41 0.68
C LEU A 142 14.41 2.41 0.00
N GLU A 143 13.91 2.11 -1.22
CA GLU A 143 12.89 2.89 -1.91
C GLU A 143 11.64 3.06 -1.02
N LEU A 144 11.25 2.00 -0.31
CA LEU A 144 10.08 2.02 0.58
C LEU A 144 10.31 2.95 1.80
N LEU A 145 11.52 2.96 2.36
CA LEU A 145 11.88 3.86 3.46
C LEU A 145 11.96 5.33 3.03
N ASP A 146 12.44 5.58 1.82
CA ASP A 146 12.51 6.92 1.22
C ASP A 146 11.15 7.42 0.74
N GLY A 147 10.24 6.49 0.44
CA GLY A 147 8.88 6.76 -0.05
C GLY A 147 7.83 7.02 1.03
N LEU A 148 8.22 7.39 2.26
CA LEU A 148 7.27 7.77 3.30
C LEU A 148 6.34 8.89 2.83
N ILE A 149 5.03 8.65 2.91
CA ILE A 149 4.02 9.60 2.40
C ILE A 149 3.95 10.89 3.23
N VAL A 150 4.42 10.84 4.48
CA VAL A 150 4.63 11.98 5.38
C VAL A 150 6.04 11.92 5.95
N PRO A 151 6.69 13.06 6.21
CA PRO A 151 8.05 13.06 6.73
C PRO A 151 8.10 12.45 8.13
N ARG A 152 9.11 11.60 8.34
CA ARG A 152 9.41 11.05 9.66
C ARG A 152 9.99 12.17 10.56
N PRO A 153 9.53 12.31 11.82
CA PRO A 153 10.10 13.27 12.74
C PRO A 153 11.59 13.01 12.98
N GLN A 154 12.41 14.00 12.70
CA GLN A 154 13.85 13.98 13.07
C GLN A 154 13.95 14.28 14.57
N ARG A 155 13.95 13.26 15.40
CA ARG A 155 14.18 13.42 16.84
C ARG A 155 15.53 12.80 17.19
N ILE A 156 16.49 13.66 17.52
CA ILE A 156 17.87 13.31 17.87
C ILE A 156 17.94 12.29 19.02
N TYR A 157 16.91 12.20 19.87
CA TYR A 157 16.91 11.36 21.08
C TYR A 157 15.99 10.14 21.02
N ARG A 158 15.35 9.82 19.87
CA ARG A 158 14.48 8.64 19.76
C ARG A 158 14.98 7.69 18.71
N VAL A 159 15.36 6.51 19.15
CA VAL A 159 15.72 5.39 18.27
C VAL A 159 14.47 4.89 17.57
N HIS A 160 14.52 4.81 16.25
CA HIS A 160 13.49 4.18 15.43
C HIS A 160 13.91 2.77 15.09
N HIS A 161 13.04 1.81 15.28
CA HIS A 161 13.29 0.40 15.05
C HIS A 161 12.57 -0.05 13.77
N LEU A 162 13.27 -0.78 12.91
CA LEU A 162 12.70 -1.38 11.71
C LEU A 162 12.75 -2.90 11.77
N CYS A 163 11.59 -3.54 11.69
CA CYS A 163 11.44 -4.98 11.60
C CYS A 163 11.24 -5.41 10.15
N ALA A 164 11.98 -6.43 9.71
CA ALA A 164 11.76 -7.05 8.41
C ALA A 164 12.01 -8.57 8.48
N ASP A 165 11.59 -9.29 7.43
CA ASP A 165 11.83 -10.72 7.32
C ASP A 165 13.28 -11.05 6.97
N LYS A 166 13.66 -12.32 7.14
CA LYS A 166 14.95 -12.91 6.71
C LYS A 166 15.23 -12.67 5.20
N GLY A 167 14.19 -12.45 4.39
CA GLY A 167 14.33 -12.08 3.00
C GLY A 167 15.09 -10.77 2.77
N TYR A 168 15.14 -9.88 3.78
CA TYR A 168 15.86 -8.61 3.75
C TYR A 168 17.25 -8.68 4.40
N ASP A 169 17.72 -9.85 4.82
CA ASP A 169 19.01 -10.06 5.49
C ASP A 169 20.17 -10.03 4.48
N PHE A 170 20.63 -8.84 4.17
CA PHE A 170 21.77 -8.52 3.32
C PHE A 170 22.53 -7.34 3.91
N ASP A 171 23.86 -7.35 3.81
CA ASP A 171 24.70 -6.33 4.43
C ASP A 171 24.42 -4.94 3.84
N ASP A 172 24.27 -4.83 2.51
CA ASP A 172 23.90 -3.59 1.82
C ASP A 172 22.58 -3.00 2.32
N ILE A 173 21.60 -3.85 2.60
CA ILE A 173 20.31 -3.43 3.12
C ILE A 173 20.39 -3.02 4.59
N ARG A 174 21.13 -3.79 5.41
CA ARG A 174 21.36 -3.42 6.83
C ARG A 174 22.06 -2.09 6.93
N GLN A 175 23.11 -1.87 6.13
CA GLN A 175 23.83 -0.61 6.07
C GLN A 175 22.88 0.53 5.65
N GLY A 176 22.16 0.39 4.53
CA GLY A 176 21.25 1.41 4.03
C GLY A 176 20.10 1.75 5.00
N ILE A 177 19.62 0.79 5.78
CA ILE A 177 18.65 1.02 6.86
C ILE A 177 19.29 1.81 8.02
N THR A 178 20.53 1.47 8.39
CA THR A 178 21.27 2.16 9.46
C THR A 178 21.60 3.59 9.08
N GLU A 179 22.00 3.86 7.83
CA GLU A 179 22.24 5.20 7.29
C GLU A 179 21.00 6.10 7.35
N ARG A 180 19.81 5.49 7.32
CA ARG A 180 18.52 6.18 7.52
C ARG A 180 18.12 6.29 8.99
N HIS A 181 19.07 6.08 9.91
CA HIS A 181 18.89 6.19 11.35
C HIS A 181 17.82 5.24 11.92
N TYR A 182 17.77 4.00 11.41
CA TYR A 182 16.96 2.93 12.00
C TYR A 182 17.84 1.89 12.71
N HIS A 183 17.35 1.39 13.81
CA HIS A 183 17.84 0.15 14.42
C HIS A 183 17.22 -1.05 13.69
N VAL A 184 18.09 -1.90 13.13
CA VAL A 184 17.69 -3.03 12.27
C VAL A 184 17.30 -4.26 13.12
N HIS A 185 16.08 -4.76 12.93
CA HIS A 185 15.59 -5.99 13.51
C HIS A 185 15.24 -7.01 12.41
N ILE A 186 16.27 -7.58 11.80
CA ILE A 186 16.18 -8.64 10.80
C ILE A 186 16.85 -9.88 11.40
N LYS A 187 16.15 -11.02 11.43
CA LYS A 187 16.76 -12.27 11.88
C LYS A 187 17.84 -12.69 10.89
N GLN A 188 19.03 -13.01 11.40
CA GLN A 188 20.12 -13.53 10.58
C GLN A 188 19.76 -14.89 9.96
N ARG A 189 20.18 -15.10 8.72
CA ARG A 189 20.06 -16.39 8.04
C ARG A 189 21.01 -17.38 8.72
N GLY A 190 20.52 -18.59 9.02
CA GLY A 190 21.32 -19.66 9.61
C GLY A 190 21.36 -19.70 11.14
N LEU A 191 21.07 -18.59 11.85
CA LEU A 191 21.02 -18.63 13.32
C LEU A 191 19.68 -19.16 13.84
N GLN A 192 19.73 -20.14 14.74
CA GLN A 192 18.57 -20.62 15.47
C GLN A 192 18.24 -19.65 16.62
N VAL A 193 16.95 -19.49 16.91
CA VAL A 193 16.46 -18.52 17.94
C VAL A 193 16.94 -18.89 19.33
N GLU A 194 17.25 -20.16 19.56
CA GLU A 194 17.71 -20.72 20.83
C GLU A 194 19.13 -20.28 21.18
N GLU A 195 19.94 -19.89 20.18
CA GLU A 195 21.34 -19.45 20.37
C GLU A 195 21.46 -17.98 20.80
N LEU A 196 20.35 -17.23 20.82
CA LEU A 196 20.36 -15.84 21.25
C LEU A 196 20.10 -15.72 22.76
N PRO A 197 20.92 -14.93 23.50
CA PRO A 197 20.65 -14.63 24.89
C PRO A 197 19.24 -14.08 25.09
N ALA A 198 18.54 -14.51 26.16
CA ALA A 198 17.15 -14.11 26.42
C ALA A 198 16.92 -12.57 26.40
N LYS A 199 17.92 -11.78 26.82
CA LYS A 199 17.90 -10.31 26.78
C LYS A 199 17.92 -9.70 25.37
N LYS A 200 18.31 -10.46 24.33
CA LYS A 200 18.34 -10.03 22.91
C LYS A 200 17.12 -10.52 22.11
N ARG A 201 16.21 -11.24 22.75
CA ARG A 201 14.97 -11.71 22.11
C ARG A 201 13.94 -10.60 22.13
N HIS A 202 13.95 -9.75 21.12
CA HIS A 202 12.83 -8.83 20.90
C HIS A 202 11.64 -9.63 20.33
N PRO A 203 10.42 -9.46 20.87
CA PRO A 203 9.25 -10.11 20.29
C PRO A 203 9.13 -9.70 18.83
N ALA A 204 8.96 -10.70 17.96
CA ALA A 204 8.81 -10.46 16.52
C ALA A 204 7.55 -9.60 16.27
N ARG A 205 7.74 -8.33 15.92
CA ARG A 205 6.62 -7.39 15.63
C ARG A 205 6.13 -7.49 14.18
N ARG A 206 6.56 -8.50 13.43
CA ARG A 206 6.13 -8.75 12.05
C ARG A 206 4.63 -9.01 11.91
N TRP A 207 3.98 -9.60 12.93
CA TRP A 207 2.54 -9.83 12.90
C TRP A 207 1.74 -8.56 12.60
N VAL A 208 2.27 -7.38 12.92
CA VAL A 208 1.61 -6.09 12.70
C VAL A 208 1.44 -5.83 11.20
N ILE A 209 2.50 -6.01 10.41
CA ILE A 209 2.43 -5.79 8.96
C ILE A 209 1.68 -6.93 8.25
N GLU A 210 1.82 -8.17 8.73
CA GLU A 210 1.05 -9.33 8.22
C GLU A 210 -0.46 -9.08 8.38
N ARG A 211 -0.87 -8.54 9.52
CA ARG A 211 -2.25 -8.11 9.77
C ARG A 211 -2.71 -7.03 8.78
N THR A 212 -1.90 -6.02 8.53
CA THR A 212 -2.24 -4.94 7.59
C THR A 212 -2.34 -5.45 6.16
N LEU A 213 -1.44 -6.33 5.74
CA LEU A 213 -1.52 -7.02 4.45
C LEU A 213 -2.79 -7.88 4.35
N SER A 214 -3.24 -8.47 5.47
CA SER A 214 -4.51 -9.20 5.54
C SER A 214 -5.70 -8.26 5.37
N TRP A 215 -5.75 -7.13 6.08
CA TRP A 215 -6.79 -6.12 5.91
C TRP A 215 -6.92 -5.61 4.47
N GLN A 216 -5.76 -5.42 3.78
CA GLN A 216 -5.79 -5.08 2.36
C GLN A 216 -6.38 -6.18 1.48
N ASN A 217 -6.31 -7.46 1.89
CA ASN A 217 -6.93 -8.57 1.14
C ASN A 217 -8.46 -8.61 1.26
N ASP A 218 -9.06 -7.87 2.22
CA ASP A 218 -10.51 -7.71 2.29
C ASP A 218 -11.04 -6.94 1.07
N PHE A 219 -10.19 -6.12 0.46
CA PHE A 219 -10.44 -5.49 -0.83
C PHE A 219 -10.13 -6.49 -1.95
N ARG A 220 -11.14 -7.16 -2.49
CA ARG A 220 -10.97 -8.27 -3.45
C ARG A 220 -10.21 -7.91 -4.71
N SER A 221 -10.26 -6.64 -5.16
CA SER A 221 -9.43 -6.15 -6.28
C SER A 221 -7.92 -6.25 -6.02
N LEU A 222 -7.49 -6.35 -4.77
CA LEU A 222 -6.08 -6.46 -4.42
C LEU A 222 -5.59 -7.92 -4.29
N ARG A 223 -6.48 -8.90 -4.36
CA ARG A 223 -6.12 -10.34 -4.33
C ARG A 223 -5.54 -10.83 -5.65
N THR A 224 -5.97 -10.21 -6.76
CA THR A 224 -5.47 -10.49 -8.11
C THR A 224 -5.36 -9.17 -8.86
N ARG A 225 -4.23 -8.94 -9.48
CA ARG A 225 -3.99 -7.73 -10.25
C ARG A 225 -4.50 -7.88 -11.68
N TRP A 226 -5.58 -7.18 -12.02
CA TRP A 226 -6.14 -7.11 -13.38
C TRP A 226 -5.66 -5.87 -14.15
N ALA A 227 -5.13 -4.86 -13.47
CA ALA A 227 -4.65 -3.63 -14.07
C ALA A 227 -3.28 -3.84 -14.72
N LYS A 228 -3.15 -3.63 -16.05
CA LYS A 228 -1.87 -3.71 -16.78
C LYS A 228 -0.92 -2.57 -16.40
N LYS A 229 -1.44 -1.33 -16.23
CA LYS A 229 -0.64 -0.18 -15.81
C LYS A 229 -0.33 -0.26 -14.31
N ALA A 230 0.94 -0.13 -13.94
CA ALA A 230 1.35 -0.20 -12.53
C ALA A 230 0.73 0.92 -11.69
N LYS A 231 0.65 2.15 -12.25
CA LYS A 231 0.05 3.30 -11.58
C LYS A 231 -1.43 3.10 -11.21
N ASN A 232 -2.18 2.38 -12.04
CA ASN A 232 -3.59 2.10 -11.75
C ASN A 232 -3.71 1.11 -10.59
N TRP A 233 -2.87 0.10 -10.53
CA TRP A 233 -2.90 -0.84 -9.41
C TRP A 233 -2.40 -0.19 -8.12
N LEU A 234 -1.34 0.63 -8.18
CA LEU A 234 -0.86 1.42 -7.05
C LEU A 234 -1.95 2.32 -6.48
N ALA A 235 -2.73 2.98 -7.33
CA ALA A 235 -3.85 3.83 -6.93
C ALA A 235 -4.93 3.05 -6.14
N LEU A 236 -5.24 1.80 -6.53
CA LEU A 236 -6.15 0.95 -5.76
C LEU A 236 -5.56 0.56 -4.39
N ILE A 237 -4.25 0.29 -4.32
CA ILE A 237 -3.58 -0.01 -3.05
C ILE A 237 -3.57 1.23 -2.14
N GLN A 238 -3.28 2.41 -2.68
CA GLN A 238 -3.34 3.69 -1.96
C GLN A 238 -4.76 3.96 -1.43
N PHE A 239 -5.79 3.71 -2.25
CA PHE A 239 -7.18 3.89 -1.82
C PHE A 239 -7.57 2.90 -0.71
N ALA A 240 -7.20 1.63 -0.83
CA ALA A 240 -7.41 0.64 0.22
C ALA A 240 -6.68 1.03 1.53
N SER A 241 -5.43 1.50 1.42
CA SER A 241 -4.64 1.96 2.57
C SER A 241 -5.27 3.19 3.25
N ALA A 242 -5.80 4.14 2.46
CA ALA A 242 -6.55 5.27 2.97
C ALA A 242 -7.78 4.83 3.77
N LEU A 243 -8.53 3.82 3.28
CA LEU A 243 -9.70 3.27 3.98
C LEU A 243 -9.32 2.51 5.26
N VAL A 244 -8.18 1.80 5.27
CA VAL A 244 -7.63 1.16 6.47
C VAL A 244 -7.29 2.22 7.52
N LEU A 245 -6.62 3.31 7.14
CA LEU A 245 -6.29 4.42 8.04
C LEU A 245 -7.54 5.12 8.58
N TRP A 246 -8.52 5.37 7.72
CA TRP A 246 -9.81 5.92 8.14
C TRP A 246 -10.47 5.06 9.23
N ARG A 247 -10.49 3.75 9.01
CA ARG A 247 -11.02 2.80 9.98
C ARG A 247 -10.24 2.84 11.28
N MET A 248 -8.90 2.75 11.21
CA MET A 248 -8.03 2.80 12.40
C MET A 248 -8.18 4.08 13.21
N ALA A 249 -8.43 5.22 12.56
CA ALA A 249 -8.60 6.50 13.23
C ALA A 249 -9.97 6.70 13.90
N ASN A 250 -10.99 5.89 13.54
CA ASN A 250 -12.37 6.05 14.01
C ASN A 250 -12.88 4.87 14.85
N GLU A 251 -12.11 3.78 14.99
CA GLU A 251 -12.46 2.61 15.81
C GLU A 251 -11.79 2.62 17.19
N ILE A 252 -11.28 3.79 17.65
CA ILE A 252 -10.65 4.00 18.96
C ILE A 252 -11.64 4.64 19.92
#